data_1a1279cd1c9ec111b8d9f972c3b15d7f
#
_entry.id   1a1279cd1c9ec111b8d9f972c3b15d7f
#
_cell.length_a   1.000
_cell.length_b   1.000
_cell.length_c   1.000
_cell.angle_alpha   90.00
_cell.angle_beta   90.00
_cell.angle_gamma   90.00
#
_symmetry.space_group_name_H-M   'P 1'
#
loop_
_entity.id
_entity.type
_entity.pdbx_description
1 polymer ?
#
loop_
_entity_poly.entity_id
_entity_poly.type
_entity_poly.pdbx_seq_one_letter_code
_entity_poly.pdbx_strand_id
1 'polypeptide(L)'
;MSYAKALSKNLVKPSVEFKTLPNEKILFIIDSFALTKLDIDFSPTNLESMSSLAIIQRACRFFALQKNRYQNNSFAICILTPHSYKFILDFTSNINIIVEKLSSILIQNEKPEEVAAYDFGPLLKFVAELRNMHKDSVFRVIMTYNRDDCLPIIESLDKNTYSIFCSPTFYFDTVYICENNIDNDEMAQTIYGMLALLCNTWSYKVCVQRKPIAIINGIASLLPHPHARELTSK
;
A
#
# COMPACT_ATOMS: atom_id res chain seq x y z
N MET A 1 38.72 48.64 -8.66
CA MET A 1 38.77 47.15 -8.66
C MET A 1 37.46 46.67 -8.15
N SER A 2 36.72 45.97 -9.01
CA SER A 2 35.30 45.65 -8.87
C SER A 2 35.01 44.56 -7.82
N TYR A 3 34.09 44.83 -6.92
CA TYR A 3 33.57 43.91 -5.90
C TYR A 3 32.97 42.60 -6.45
N ALA A 4 32.77 42.53 -7.75
CA ALA A 4 32.23 41.35 -8.43
C ALA A 4 33.20 40.17 -8.54
N LYS A 5 34.52 40.36 -8.32
CA LYS A 5 35.55 39.33 -8.47
C LYS A 5 35.87 38.55 -7.19
N ALA A 6 35.31 38.97 -6.05
CA ALA A 6 35.54 38.33 -4.75
C ALA A 6 34.46 37.26 -4.40
N LEU A 7 33.31 37.26 -5.07
CA LEU A 7 32.18 36.35 -4.77
C LEU A 7 32.18 35.04 -5.57
N SER A 8 33.13 34.88 -6.54
CA SER A 8 33.17 33.69 -7.40
C SER A 8 34.09 32.55 -6.91
N LYS A 9 34.71 32.67 -5.74
CA LYS A 9 35.74 31.71 -5.29
C LYS A 9 35.36 30.73 -4.20
N ASN A 10 34.12 30.69 -3.66
CA ASN A 10 33.77 29.74 -2.63
C ASN A 10 32.35 29.14 -2.76
N LEU A 11 31.87 28.94 -3.97
CA LEU A 11 30.77 28.00 -4.19
C LEU A 11 31.35 26.60 -4.35
N VAL A 12 31.83 26.04 -3.26
CA VAL A 12 31.89 24.57 -3.14
C VAL A 12 30.45 24.09 -3.22
N LYS A 13 30.01 23.65 -4.41
CA LYS A 13 28.80 22.89 -4.52
C LYS A 13 28.95 21.71 -3.56
N PRO A 14 28.10 21.55 -2.53
CA PRO A 14 28.09 20.29 -1.81
C PRO A 14 27.79 19.23 -2.86
N SER A 15 28.74 18.33 -3.07
CA SER A 15 28.47 17.08 -3.77
C SER A 15 27.50 16.31 -2.90
N VAL A 16 26.20 16.55 -3.09
CA VAL A 16 25.18 15.68 -2.55
C VAL A 16 25.38 14.38 -3.32
N GLU A 17 26.14 13.46 -2.75
CA GLU A 17 26.12 12.07 -3.17
C GLU A 17 24.67 11.62 -2.98
N PHE A 18 23.91 11.61 -4.06
CA PHE A 18 22.63 10.92 -4.10
C PHE A 18 22.97 9.44 -3.89
N LYS A 19 22.97 9.00 -2.62
CA LYS A 19 22.94 7.57 -2.32
C LYS A 19 21.74 7.02 -3.07
N THR A 20 22.00 6.20 -4.07
CA THR A 20 20.94 5.52 -4.81
C THR A 20 20.17 4.70 -3.79
N LEU A 21 18.89 5.00 -3.64
CA LEU A 21 18.02 4.24 -2.74
C LEU A 21 17.97 2.79 -3.21
N PRO A 22 17.99 1.82 -2.30
CA PRO A 22 17.94 0.41 -2.66
C PRO A 22 16.61 0.07 -3.38
N ASN A 23 16.66 -0.92 -4.27
CA ASN A 23 15.45 -1.40 -4.92
C ASN A 23 14.47 -2.01 -3.91
N GLU A 24 13.19 -1.76 -4.12
CA GLU A 24 12.12 -2.30 -3.29
C GLU A 24 11.55 -3.60 -3.89
N LYS A 25 11.23 -4.56 -3.02
CA LYS A 25 10.30 -5.65 -3.30
C LYS A 25 8.94 -5.28 -2.72
N ILE A 26 7.99 -4.99 -3.59
CA ILE A 26 6.69 -4.42 -3.22
C ILE A 26 5.62 -5.49 -3.39
N LEU A 27 4.98 -5.89 -2.30
CA LEU A 27 3.83 -6.79 -2.30
C LEU A 27 2.55 -5.95 -2.20
N PHE A 28 1.75 -5.94 -3.26
CA PHE A 28 0.38 -5.45 -3.18
C PHE A 28 -0.52 -6.50 -2.56
N ILE A 29 -1.23 -6.14 -1.51
CA ILE A 29 -2.33 -6.92 -0.93
C ILE A 29 -3.60 -6.14 -1.19
N ILE A 30 -4.43 -6.65 -2.10
CA ILE A 30 -5.62 -5.93 -2.57
C ILE A 30 -6.86 -6.64 -2.05
N ASP A 31 -7.67 -5.92 -1.30
CA ASP A 31 -8.99 -6.42 -0.92
C ASP A 31 -9.90 -6.42 -2.14
N SER A 32 -10.22 -7.63 -2.61
CA SER A 32 -11.10 -7.84 -3.76
C SER A 32 -12.57 -7.92 -3.36
N PHE A 33 -12.85 -7.78 -2.07
CA PHE A 33 -14.20 -7.76 -1.54
C PHE A 33 -14.85 -6.42 -1.86
N ALA A 34 -15.87 -6.41 -2.68
CA ALA A 34 -16.66 -5.23 -2.97
C ALA A 34 -17.93 -5.24 -2.13
N LEU A 35 -17.89 -4.54 -1.00
CA LEU A 35 -19.10 -4.06 -0.38
C LEU A 35 -19.64 -2.94 -1.27
N THR A 36 -20.75 -3.19 -1.94
CA THR A 36 -21.57 -2.25 -2.69
C THR A 36 -20.92 -1.56 -3.90
N LYS A 37 -21.73 -1.31 -4.90
CA LYS A 37 -21.46 -0.35 -5.98
C LYS A 37 -21.21 0.99 -5.32
N LEU A 38 -20.10 1.62 -5.65
CA LEU A 38 -20.00 3.05 -5.46
C LEU A 38 -21.14 3.68 -6.27
N ASP A 39 -22.20 4.09 -5.60
CA ASP A 39 -23.13 5.07 -6.15
C ASP A 39 -22.36 6.39 -6.22
N ILE A 40 -21.52 6.49 -7.24
CA ILE A 40 -20.81 7.71 -7.52
C ILE A 40 -21.84 8.60 -8.21
N ASP A 41 -22.44 9.51 -7.45
CA ASP A 41 -23.07 10.70 -7.98
C ASP A 41 -22.01 11.55 -8.70
N PHE A 42 -21.54 11.08 -9.85
CA PHE A 42 -20.81 11.88 -10.80
C PHE A 42 -21.83 12.56 -11.71
N SER A 43 -21.91 13.87 -11.55
CA SER A 43 -22.48 14.82 -12.51
C SER A 43 -22.13 14.47 -13.97
N PRO A 44 -22.96 14.82 -14.95
CA PRO A 44 -23.33 14.11 -16.15
C PRO A 44 -22.32 14.21 -17.28
N THR A 45 -21.17 13.61 -17.17
CA THR A 45 -20.29 13.39 -18.31
C THR A 45 -19.72 11.97 -18.28
N ASN A 46 -20.48 11.00 -18.81
CA ASN A 46 -20.03 9.70 -19.34
C ASN A 46 -18.92 8.90 -18.58
N LEU A 47 -18.79 9.03 -17.27
CA LEU A 47 -17.98 8.12 -16.46
C LEU A 47 -18.91 7.05 -15.90
N GLU A 48 -18.82 5.84 -16.44
CA GLU A 48 -19.43 4.63 -15.91
C GLU A 48 -19.14 4.52 -14.43
N SER A 49 -20.13 4.10 -13.64
CA SER A 49 -19.96 3.86 -12.20
C SER A 49 -18.84 2.84 -11.99
N MET A 50 -17.68 3.31 -11.50
CA MET A 50 -16.54 2.45 -11.25
C MET A 50 -16.62 1.86 -9.85
N SER A 51 -16.38 0.56 -9.71
CA SER A 51 -16.24 -0.06 -8.39
C SER A 51 -14.98 0.45 -7.67
N SER A 52 -14.98 0.43 -6.33
CA SER A 52 -13.80 0.76 -5.54
C SER A 52 -12.59 -0.10 -5.93
N LEU A 53 -12.80 -1.40 -6.24
CA LEU A 53 -11.75 -2.28 -6.74
C LEU A 53 -11.13 -1.76 -8.05
N ALA A 54 -11.95 -1.31 -9.00
CA ALA A 54 -11.44 -0.77 -10.26
C ALA A 54 -10.58 0.49 -10.05
N ILE A 55 -10.92 1.31 -9.07
CA ILE A 55 -10.13 2.49 -8.71
C ILE A 55 -8.82 2.08 -8.02
N ILE A 56 -8.87 1.13 -7.08
CA ILE A 56 -7.67 0.57 -6.43
C ILE A 56 -6.73 -0.02 -7.47
N GLN A 57 -7.23 -0.80 -8.41
CA GLN A 57 -6.44 -1.37 -9.51
C GLN A 57 -5.74 -0.27 -10.33
N ARG A 58 -6.47 0.78 -10.72
CA ARG A 58 -5.89 1.92 -11.44
C ARG A 58 -4.81 2.62 -10.64
N ALA A 59 -5.04 2.85 -9.35
CA ALA A 59 -4.08 3.50 -8.46
C ALA A 59 -2.82 2.64 -8.26
N CYS A 60 -2.95 1.32 -8.05
CA CYS A 60 -1.84 0.39 -7.95
C CYS A 60 -1.04 0.29 -9.26
N ARG A 61 -1.71 0.30 -10.42
CA ARG A 61 -1.04 0.35 -11.73
C ARG A 61 -0.24 1.64 -11.89
N PHE A 62 -0.83 2.78 -11.58
CA PHE A 62 -0.13 4.06 -11.61
C PHE A 62 1.08 4.03 -10.68
N PHE A 63 0.91 3.55 -9.45
CA PHE A 63 2.00 3.40 -8.48
C PHE A 63 3.15 2.55 -9.05
N ALA A 64 2.84 1.36 -9.58
CA ALA A 64 3.84 0.44 -10.13
C ALA A 64 4.59 1.08 -11.31
N LEU A 65 3.88 1.73 -12.22
CA LEU A 65 4.47 2.44 -13.36
C LEU A 65 5.42 3.57 -12.89
N GLN A 66 5.02 4.38 -11.91
CA GLN A 66 5.87 5.45 -11.40
C GLN A 66 7.12 4.92 -10.69
N LYS A 67 6.96 3.90 -9.84
CA LYS A 67 8.09 3.27 -9.13
C LYS A 67 9.08 2.60 -10.08
N ASN A 68 8.61 2.01 -11.18
CA ASN A 68 9.49 1.33 -12.15
C ASN A 68 10.24 2.29 -13.07
N ARG A 69 9.85 3.58 -13.14
CA ARG A 69 10.53 4.57 -14.02
C ARG A 69 11.96 4.88 -13.59
N TYR A 70 12.23 4.82 -12.30
CA TYR A 70 13.48 5.34 -11.72
C TYR A 70 14.32 4.26 -11.02
N GLN A 71 13.75 3.10 -10.77
CA GLN A 71 14.41 2.01 -10.05
C GLN A 71 13.92 0.66 -10.56
N ASN A 72 14.79 -0.35 -10.53
CA ASN A 72 14.42 -1.71 -10.89
C ASN A 72 13.72 -2.41 -9.72
N ASN A 73 12.54 -1.92 -9.35
CA ASN A 73 11.71 -2.51 -8.32
C ASN A 73 11.04 -3.78 -8.84
N SER A 74 10.71 -4.69 -7.93
CA SER A 74 9.91 -5.88 -8.26
C SER A 74 8.62 -5.89 -7.47
N PHE A 75 7.56 -6.39 -8.10
CA PHE A 75 6.21 -6.37 -7.57
C PHE A 75 5.63 -7.77 -7.53
N ALA A 76 4.92 -8.08 -6.44
CA ALA A 76 4.10 -9.26 -6.27
C ALA A 76 2.66 -8.85 -5.94
N ILE A 77 1.70 -9.73 -6.17
CA ILE A 77 0.29 -9.43 -5.95
C ILE A 77 -0.36 -10.56 -5.17
N CYS A 78 -1.01 -10.20 -4.09
CA CYS A 78 -1.89 -11.01 -3.28
C CYS A 78 -3.28 -10.36 -3.23
N ILE A 79 -4.34 -11.14 -3.21
CA ILE A 79 -5.71 -10.64 -3.02
C ILE A 79 -6.28 -11.17 -1.71
N LEU A 80 -7.02 -10.34 -0.98
CA LEU A 80 -7.87 -10.79 0.10
C LEU A 80 -9.19 -11.28 -0.50
N THR A 81 -9.56 -12.49 -0.13
CA THR A 81 -10.88 -13.08 -0.42
C THR A 81 -11.78 -12.93 0.81
N PRO A 82 -13.06 -13.27 0.79
CA PRO A 82 -13.94 -13.14 1.97
C PRO A 82 -13.35 -13.77 3.24
N HIS A 83 -12.75 -14.95 3.15
CA HIS A 83 -12.29 -15.73 4.31
C HIS A 83 -10.79 -16.04 4.33
N SER A 84 -10.05 -15.67 3.27
CA SER A 84 -8.66 -16.07 3.11
C SER A 84 -7.91 -15.09 2.20
N TYR A 85 -6.75 -15.48 1.72
CA TYR A 85 -5.99 -14.75 0.73
C TYR A 85 -5.58 -15.67 -0.44
N LYS A 86 -5.25 -15.06 -1.58
CA LYS A 86 -4.72 -15.77 -2.73
C LYS A 86 -3.52 -15.03 -3.30
N PHE A 87 -2.37 -15.67 -3.33
CA PHE A 87 -1.18 -15.16 -4.00
C PHE A 87 -1.33 -15.41 -5.51
N ILE A 88 -1.32 -14.35 -6.32
CA ILE A 88 -1.67 -14.44 -7.74
C ILE A 88 -0.55 -14.06 -8.69
N LEU A 89 0.50 -13.39 -8.20
CA LEU A 89 1.68 -13.04 -8.96
C LEU A 89 2.90 -12.99 -8.04
N ASP A 90 3.93 -13.78 -8.36
CA ASP A 90 5.23 -13.70 -7.68
C ASP A 90 6.04 -12.49 -8.13
N PHE A 91 7.11 -12.17 -7.39
CA PHE A 91 7.94 -10.98 -7.64
C PHE A 91 8.49 -10.96 -9.07
N THR A 92 8.13 -9.94 -9.80
CA THR A 92 8.63 -9.65 -11.14
C THR A 92 8.88 -8.15 -11.32
N SER A 93 9.87 -7.80 -12.12
CA SER A 93 10.11 -6.42 -12.57
C SER A 93 9.46 -6.13 -13.93
N ASN A 94 8.83 -7.13 -14.58
CA ASN A 94 8.15 -6.94 -15.83
C ASN A 94 6.83 -6.18 -15.64
N ILE A 95 6.87 -4.89 -15.91
CA ILE A 95 5.73 -3.98 -15.67
C ILE A 95 4.47 -4.36 -16.46
N ASN A 96 4.62 -4.95 -17.63
CA ASN A 96 3.46 -5.35 -18.45
C ASN A 96 2.70 -6.49 -17.77
N ILE A 97 3.40 -7.49 -17.23
CA ILE A 97 2.79 -8.59 -16.48
C ILE A 97 2.06 -8.06 -15.24
N ILE A 98 2.69 -7.10 -14.54
CA ILE A 98 2.11 -6.48 -13.33
C ILE A 98 0.82 -5.75 -13.69
N VAL A 99 0.84 -4.91 -14.72
CA VAL A 99 -0.30 -4.12 -15.18
C VAL A 99 -1.44 -5.02 -15.67
N GLU A 100 -1.13 -6.07 -16.43
CA GLU A 100 -2.11 -7.04 -16.90
C GLU A 100 -2.75 -7.78 -15.72
N LYS A 101 -1.92 -8.26 -14.79
CA LYS A 101 -2.41 -9.01 -13.63
C LYS A 101 -3.27 -8.16 -12.71
N LEU A 102 -2.88 -6.91 -12.43
CA LEU A 102 -3.70 -5.97 -11.66
C LEU A 102 -5.07 -5.74 -12.33
N SER A 103 -5.10 -5.68 -13.68
CA SER A 103 -6.34 -5.46 -14.43
C SER A 103 -7.26 -6.70 -14.46
N SER A 104 -6.72 -7.88 -14.25
CA SER A 104 -7.46 -9.17 -14.29
C SER A 104 -8.09 -9.54 -12.94
N ILE A 105 -7.87 -8.78 -11.88
CA ILE A 105 -8.50 -9.06 -10.57
C ILE A 105 -10.00 -8.78 -10.71
N LEU A 106 -10.80 -9.79 -10.43
CA LEU A 106 -12.26 -9.67 -10.48
C LEU A 106 -12.84 -9.44 -9.09
N ILE A 107 -13.96 -8.74 -9.06
CA ILE A 107 -14.77 -8.60 -7.84
C ILE A 107 -15.29 -10.01 -7.48
N GLN A 108 -15.07 -10.42 -6.25
CA GLN A 108 -15.68 -11.62 -5.73
C GLN A 108 -17.10 -11.28 -5.27
N ASN A 109 -18.07 -11.66 -6.10
CA ASN A 109 -19.50 -11.43 -5.83
C ASN A 109 -20.14 -12.49 -4.91
N GLU A 110 -19.34 -13.29 -4.24
CA GLU A 110 -19.88 -14.18 -3.21
C GLU A 110 -20.48 -13.27 -2.14
N LYS A 111 -21.81 -13.38 -1.95
CA LYS A 111 -22.43 -12.76 -0.79
C LYS A 111 -21.74 -13.36 0.43
N PRO A 112 -20.95 -12.60 1.19
CA PRO A 112 -20.42 -13.16 2.40
C PRO A 112 -21.64 -13.45 3.28
N GLU A 113 -21.77 -14.64 3.71
CA GLU A 113 -22.40 -14.90 4.99
C GLU A 113 -21.69 -13.95 5.95
N GLU A 114 -22.42 -13.19 6.74
CA GLU A 114 -21.94 -12.08 7.57
C GLU A 114 -20.59 -12.40 8.23
N VAL A 115 -19.50 -12.10 7.55
CA VAL A 115 -18.15 -12.32 8.11
C VAL A 115 -17.84 -11.12 8.98
N ALA A 116 -18.23 -11.21 10.23
CA ALA A 116 -18.01 -10.15 11.22
C ALA A 116 -16.53 -9.87 11.47
N ALA A 117 -15.63 -10.80 11.08
CA ALA A 117 -14.20 -10.67 11.32
C ALA A 117 -13.37 -11.42 10.28
N TYR A 118 -12.17 -10.88 9.99
CA TYR A 118 -11.19 -11.47 9.07
C TYR A 118 -9.89 -11.81 9.82
N ASP A 119 -9.52 -13.10 9.82
CA ASP A 119 -8.29 -13.57 10.44
C ASP A 119 -7.07 -13.27 9.54
N PHE A 120 -6.20 -12.38 10.00
CA PHE A 120 -4.95 -12.03 9.35
C PHE A 120 -3.80 -13.00 9.66
N GLY A 121 -3.92 -13.88 10.63
CA GLY A 121 -2.85 -14.78 11.07
C GLY A 121 -2.20 -15.55 9.92
N PRO A 122 -2.95 -16.28 9.07
CA PRO A 122 -2.39 -17.00 7.92
C PRO A 122 -1.67 -16.09 6.92
N LEU A 123 -2.24 -14.92 6.61
CA LEU A 123 -1.64 -13.94 5.71
C LEU A 123 -0.31 -13.39 6.26
N LEU A 124 -0.26 -13.07 7.55
CA LEU A 124 0.93 -12.51 8.18
C LEU A 124 2.08 -13.53 8.23
N LYS A 125 1.80 -14.81 8.46
CA LYS A 125 2.77 -15.90 8.33
C LYS A 125 3.32 -15.99 6.92
N PHE A 126 2.44 -15.98 5.92
CA PHE A 126 2.84 -15.98 4.50
C PHE A 126 3.72 -14.77 4.14
N VAL A 127 3.36 -13.57 4.59
CA VAL A 127 4.16 -12.36 4.36
C VAL A 127 5.56 -12.50 5.01
N ALA A 128 5.61 -13.07 6.22
CA ALA A 128 6.87 -13.31 6.91
C ALA A 128 7.76 -14.33 6.16
N GLU A 129 7.18 -15.40 5.63
CA GLU A 129 7.89 -16.38 4.79
C GLU A 129 8.44 -15.73 3.52
N LEU A 130 7.63 -14.96 2.80
CA LEU A 130 8.08 -14.20 1.62
C LEU A 130 9.21 -13.24 1.96
N ARG A 131 9.10 -12.52 3.09
CA ARG A 131 10.16 -11.61 3.54
C ARG A 131 11.46 -12.36 3.84
N ASN A 132 11.40 -13.53 4.43
CA ASN A 132 12.57 -14.37 4.71
C ASN A 132 13.30 -14.84 3.44
N MET A 133 12.56 -15.13 2.38
CA MET A 133 13.15 -15.45 1.07
C MET A 133 13.87 -14.24 0.43
N HIS A 134 13.54 -13.02 0.86
CA HIS A 134 14.04 -11.77 0.29
C HIS A 134 14.67 -10.83 1.33
N LYS A 135 15.32 -11.39 2.36
CA LYS A 135 15.84 -10.65 3.52
C LYS A 135 16.89 -9.58 3.21
N ASP A 136 17.56 -9.68 2.08
CA ASP A 136 18.59 -8.72 1.65
C ASP A 136 18.03 -7.51 0.87
N SER A 137 16.71 -7.40 0.76
CA SER A 137 16.01 -6.33 0.04
C SER A 137 15.22 -5.45 1.00
N VAL A 138 14.92 -4.23 0.57
CA VAL A 138 13.82 -3.46 1.19
C VAL A 138 12.52 -4.13 0.78
N PHE A 139 11.83 -4.71 1.75
CA PHE A 139 10.55 -5.40 1.53
C PHE A 139 9.41 -4.53 2.03
N ARG A 140 8.49 -4.25 1.14
CA ARG A 140 7.37 -3.35 1.41
C ARG A 140 6.05 -4.01 1.06
N VAL A 141 5.15 -4.07 2.02
CA VAL A 141 3.75 -4.42 1.80
C VAL A 141 2.96 -3.12 1.59
N ILE A 142 2.07 -3.10 0.63
CA ILE A 142 1.04 -2.07 0.45
C ILE A 142 -0.30 -2.79 0.44
N MET A 143 -1.02 -2.67 1.55
CA MET A 143 -2.32 -3.31 1.72
C MET A 143 -3.45 -2.30 1.60
N THR A 144 -4.44 -2.62 0.77
CA THR A 144 -5.73 -1.93 0.79
C THR A 144 -6.75 -2.79 1.52
N TYR A 145 -7.52 -2.18 2.42
CA TYR A 145 -8.62 -2.83 3.14
C TYR A 145 -9.89 -2.01 2.94
N ASN A 146 -10.95 -2.66 2.43
CA ASN A 146 -12.15 -1.98 1.94
C ASN A 146 -13.42 -2.62 2.52
N ARG A 147 -13.43 -2.88 3.83
CA ARG A 147 -14.55 -3.50 4.57
C ARG A 147 -14.92 -2.62 5.74
N ASP A 148 -16.17 -2.20 5.83
CA ASP A 148 -16.66 -1.29 6.88
C ASP A 148 -17.20 -2.03 8.11
N ASP A 149 -17.56 -3.31 7.96
CA ASP A 149 -18.27 -4.14 8.95
C ASP A 149 -17.51 -5.42 9.33
N CYS A 150 -16.26 -5.56 8.86
CA CYS A 150 -15.46 -6.75 9.10
C CYS A 150 -14.20 -6.40 9.91
N LEU A 151 -14.14 -6.82 11.16
CA LEU A 151 -13.03 -6.55 12.05
C LEU A 151 -11.79 -7.36 11.66
N PRO A 152 -10.61 -6.73 11.50
CA PRO A 152 -9.36 -7.46 11.34
C PRO A 152 -8.97 -8.13 12.65
N ILE A 153 -8.90 -9.47 12.68
CA ILE A 153 -8.34 -10.21 13.81
C ILE A 153 -6.84 -10.35 13.58
N ILE A 154 -6.07 -9.79 14.50
CA ILE A 154 -4.62 -9.89 14.54
C ILE A 154 -4.26 -10.57 15.83
N GLU A 155 -4.14 -11.90 15.78
CA GLU A 155 -3.67 -12.65 16.93
C GLU A 155 -2.21 -12.32 17.26
N SER A 156 -1.77 -12.68 18.46
CA SER A 156 -0.38 -12.50 18.88
C SER A 156 0.55 -13.21 17.89
N LEU A 157 1.38 -12.44 17.20
CA LEU A 157 2.39 -12.98 16.28
C LEU A 157 3.41 -13.81 17.08
N ASP A 158 3.82 -14.94 16.52
CA ASP A 158 4.94 -15.67 17.06
C ASP A 158 6.23 -14.82 17.02
N LYS A 159 7.22 -15.16 17.83
CA LYS A 159 8.45 -14.37 17.99
C LYS A 159 9.19 -14.15 16.65
N ASN A 160 9.16 -15.14 15.74
CA ASN A 160 9.85 -15.05 14.46
C ASN A 160 9.13 -14.05 13.55
N THR A 161 7.84 -14.18 13.39
CA THR A 161 7.00 -13.25 12.62
C THR A 161 7.13 -11.84 13.18
N TYR A 162 7.02 -11.66 14.50
CA TYR A 162 7.20 -10.36 15.13
C TYR A 162 8.58 -9.74 14.84
N SER A 163 9.67 -10.52 14.93
CA SER A 163 11.03 -10.02 14.65
C SER A 163 11.19 -9.54 13.20
N ILE A 164 10.51 -10.19 12.25
CA ILE A 164 10.49 -9.80 10.84
C ILE A 164 9.78 -8.46 10.66
N PHE A 165 8.63 -8.28 11.31
CA PHE A 165 7.86 -7.05 11.24
C PHE A 165 8.57 -5.86 11.91
N CYS A 166 9.46 -6.12 12.85
CA CYS A 166 10.33 -5.11 13.47
C CYS A 166 11.62 -4.82 12.68
N SER A 167 11.88 -5.51 11.57
CA SER A 167 13.08 -5.30 10.76
C SER A 167 13.12 -3.89 10.16
N PRO A 168 14.28 -3.20 10.16
CA PRO A 168 14.41 -1.85 9.61
C PRO A 168 14.27 -1.80 8.08
N THR A 169 14.26 -2.95 7.42
CA THR A 169 14.07 -3.07 5.97
C THR A 169 12.71 -3.67 5.58
N PHE A 170 11.81 -3.77 6.56
CA PHE A 170 10.44 -4.22 6.36
C PHE A 170 9.45 -3.09 6.63
N TYR A 171 8.50 -2.87 5.72
CA TYR A 171 7.48 -1.83 5.81
C TYR A 171 6.11 -2.43 5.48
N PHE A 172 5.12 -2.13 6.31
CA PHE A 172 3.75 -2.57 6.10
C PHE A 172 2.83 -1.34 6.04
N ASP A 173 2.69 -0.79 4.85
CA ASP A 173 1.81 0.36 4.62
C ASP A 173 0.37 -0.11 4.46
N THR A 174 -0.57 0.57 5.11
CA THR A 174 -2.00 0.26 5.02
C THR A 174 -2.78 1.45 4.46
N VAL A 175 -3.73 1.16 3.59
CA VAL A 175 -4.74 2.10 3.11
C VAL A 175 -6.11 1.54 3.46
N TYR A 176 -6.71 2.09 4.51
CA TYR A 176 -8.09 1.77 4.87
C TYR A 176 -9.03 2.66 4.08
N ILE A 177 -10.01 2.05 3.42
CA ILE A 177 -10.99 2.72 2.58
C ILE A 177 -12.35 2.55 3.23
N CYS A 178 -12.85 3.59 3.90
CA CYS A 178 -14.11 3.59 4.61
C CYS A 178 -15.20 4.38 3.85
N GLU A 179 -16.44 4.03 4.08
CA GLU A 179 -17.58 4.71 3.45
C GLU A 179 -17.77 6.11 4.03
N ASN A 180 -17.80 6.19 5.35
CA ASN A 180 -18.05 7.41 6.09
C ASN A 180 -16.77 8.15 6.47
N ASN A 181 -16.93 9.37 7.00
CA ASN A 181 -15.81 10.02 7.66
C ASN A 181 -15.45 9.25 8.94
N ILE A 182 -14.19 8.85 9.06
CA ILE A 182 -13.69 8.07 10.19
C ILE A 182 -13.96 8.75 11.55
N ASP A 183 -13.97 10.06 11.61
CA ASP A 183 -14.20 10.81 12.86
C ASP A 183 -15.60 10.59 13.44
N ASN A 184 -16.55 10.17 12.61
CA ASN A 184 -17.95 9.97 12.96
C ASN A 184 -18.39 8.50 12.95
N ASP A 185 -17.46 7.56 12.80
CA ASP A 185 -17.75 6.13 12.66
C ASP A 185 -16.87 5.31 13.60
N GLU A 186 -17.43 4.87 14.73
CA GLU A 186 -16.72 4.10 15.75
C GLU A 186 -16.19 2.76 15.22
N MET A 187 -16.93 2.11 14.31
CA MET A 187 -16.49 0.86 13.70
C MET A 187 -15.30 1.10 12.79
N ALA A 188 -15.35 2.14 11.95
CA ALA A 188 -14.23 2.53 11.09
C ALA A 188 -12.99 2.90 11.91
N GLN A 189 -13.15 3.61 13.03
CA GLN A 189 -12.05 3.92 13.96
C GLN A 189 -11.44 2.65 14.53
N THR A 190 -12.28 1.70 14.94
CA THR A 190 -11.84 0.41 15.49
C THR A 190 -11.05 -0.38 14.45
N ILE A 191 -11.58 -0.54 13.23
CA ILE A 191 -10.91 -1.22 12.12
C ILE A 191 -9.57 -0.56 11.82
N TYR A 192 -9.54 0.77 11.67
CA TYR A 192 -8.32 1.51 11.41
C TYR A 192 -7.28 1.34 12.53
N GLY A 193 -7.72 1.39 13.78
CA GLY A 193 -6.87 1.13 14.95
C GLY A 193 -6.24 -0.27 14.92
N MET A 194 -7.02 -1.29 14.57
CA MET A 194 -6.53 -2.68 14.47
C MET A 194 -5.53 -2.83 13.29
N LEU A 195 -5.84 -2.28 12.12
CA LEU A 195 -4.92 -2.29 10.97
C LEU A 195 -3.61 -1.55 11.28
N ALA A 196 -3.69 -0.52 12.13
CA ALA A 196 -2.51 0.22 12.56
C ALA A 196 -1.50 -0.63 13.35
N LEU A 197 -1.94 -1.73 13.98
CA LEU A 197 -1.06 -2.66 14.69
C LEU A 197 -0.13 -3.43 13.74
N LEU A 198 -0.46 -3.55 12.46
CA LEU A 198 0.39 -4.15 11.43
C LEU A 198 1.56 -3.25 11.03
N CYS A 199 1.44 -1.96 11.29
CA CYS A 199 2.38 -0.96 10.83
C CYS A 199 3.48 -0.73 11.87
N ASN A 200 4.74 -0.83 11.45
CA ASN A 200 5.85 -0.38 12.28
C ASN A 200 5.97 1.16 12.27
N THR A 201 6.91 1.70 13.02
CA THR A 201 7.11 3.15 13.19
C THR A 201 7.33 3.90 11.86
N TRP A 202 7.85 3.23 10.84
CA TRP A 202 8.20 3.80 9.54
C TRP A 202 7.16 3.54 8.44
N SER A 203 6.15 2.74 8.77
CA SER A 203 5.07 2.41 7.84
C SER A 203 4.01 3.50 7.81
N TYR A 204 3.42 3.73 6.66
CA TYR A 204 2.32 4.67 6.51
C TYR A 204 0.98 4.01 6.80
N LYS A 205 0.16 4.74 7.52
CA LYS A 205 -1.22 4.41 7.85
C LYS A 205 -2.10 5.48 7.24
N VAL A 206 -2.87 5.11 6.25
CA VAL A 206 -3.71 6.04 5.50
C VAL A 206 -5.15 5.59 5.64
N CYS A 207 -6.02 6.50 6.05
CA CYS A 207 -7.46 6.29 5.99
C CYS A 207 -8.06 7.27 4.99
N VAL A 208 -8.87 6.77 4.08
CA VAL A 208 -9.51 7.58 3.04
C VAL A 208 -10.99 7.22 2.90
N GLN A 209 -11.81 8.20 2.58
CA GLN A 209 -13.18 7.93 2.19
C GLN A 209 -13.22 7.15 0.87
N ARG A 210 -14.27 6.33 0.69
CA ARG A 210 -14.54 5.55 -0.53
C ARG A 210 -14.93 6.46 -1.70
N LYS A 211 -14.07 7.44 -2.00
CA LYS A 211 -14.19 8.37 -3.13
C LYS A 211 -13.00 8.17 -4.07
N PRO A 212 -13.20 8.16 -5.41
CA PRO A 212 -12.14 7.87 -6.37
C PRO A 212 -10.87 8.68 -6.16
N ILE A 213 -10.99 9.99 -6.02
CA ILE A 213 -9.85 10.89 -5.83
C ILE A 213 -9.13 10.62 -4.50
N ALA A 214 -9.89 10.33 -3.42
CA ALA A 214 -9.31 10.04 -2.12
C ALA A 214 -8.52 8.73 -2.14
N ILE A 215 -9.04 7.68 -2.78
CA ILE A 215 -8.35 6.39 -2.94
C ILE A 215 -7.07 6.56 -3.75
N ILE A 216 -7.13 7.26 -4.89
CA ILE A 216 -5.96 7.51 -5.74
C ILE A 216 -4.90 8.29 -4.96
N ASN A 217 -5.28 9.37 -4.27
CA ASN A 217 -4.36 10.18 -3.49
C ASN A 217 -3.77 9.39 -2.32
N GLY A 218 -4.56 8.56 -1.64
CA GLY A 218 -4.10 7.70 -0.56
C GLY A 218 -3.00 6.75 -1.02
N ILE A 219 -3.19 6.05 -2.15
CA ILE A 219 -2.18 5.15 -2.71
C ILE A 219 -0.98 5.95 -3.27
N ALA A 220 -1.21 7.09 -3.90
CA ALA A 220 -0.14 7.95 -4.43
C ALA A 220 0.73 8.55 -3.32
N SER A 221 0.19 8.81 -2.12
CA SER A 221 0.96 9.29 -0.97
C SER A 221 2.03 8.29 -0.51
N LEU A 222 1.89 7.02 -0.90
CA LEU A 222 2.86 5.95 -0.63
C LEU A 222 4.02 5.90 -1.64
N LEU A 223 4.04 6.73 -2.70
CA LEU A 223 5.11 6.73 -3.70
C LEU A 223 6.52 6.98 -3.14
N PRO A 224 6.72 7.84 -2.13
CA PRO A 224 8.06 8.02 -1.56
C PRO A 224 8.66 6.70 -1.07
N HIS A 225 9.97 6.55 -1.31
CA HIS A 225 10.71 5.39 -0.81
C HIS A 225 10.68 5.37 0.73
N PRO A 226 10.48 4.21 1.39
CA PRO A 226 10.41 4.15 2.85
C PRO A 226 11.62 4.79 3.56
N HIS A 227 12.82 4.57 3.06
CA HIS A 227 14.04 5.19 3.62
C HIS A 227 14.10 6.71 3.47
N ALA A 228 13.38 7.28 2.50
CA ALA A 228 13.31 8.74 2.34
C ALA A 228 12.40 9.39 3.39
N ARG A 229 11.51 8.63 4.04
CA ARG A 229 10.59 9.14 5.07
C ARG A 229 11.33 9.54 6.34
N GLU A 230 12.44 8.88 6.65
CA GLU A 230 13.26 9.20 7.83
C GLU A 230 13.90 10.59 7.75
N LEU A 231 14.13 11.09 6.53
CA LEU A 231 14.75 12.38 6.28
C LEU A 231 13.77 13.56 6.43
N THR A 232 12.47 13.31 6.37
CA THR A 232 11.43 14.34 6.42
C THR A 232 10.79 14.50 7.80
N SER A 233 11.04 13.58 8.73
CA SER A 233 10.44 13.55 10.08
C SER A 233 11.33 14.15 11.17
N LYS A 234 12.43 14.78 10.79
CA LYS A 234 13.29 15.59 11.66
C LYS A 234 13.00 17.06 11.39
#